data_2c1e82d02312756339bd57e26ffb58b2
#
_entry.id   2c1e82d02312756339bd57e26ffb58b2
#
_cell.length_a   1.000
_cell.length_b   1.000
_cell.length_c   1.000
_cell.angle_alpha   90.00
_cell.angle_beta   90.00
_cell.angle_gamma   90.00
#
_symmetry.space_group_name_H-M   'P 1'
#
loop_
_entity.id
_entity.type
_entity.pdbx_description
1 polymer ?
#
loop_
_entity_poly.entity_id
_entity_poly.type
_entity_poly.pdbx_seq_one_letter_code
_entity_poly.pdbx_strand_id
1 'polypeptide(L)'
;MPNRSVENHLSVRSETTLSWAMRLKIAQDAARGLAYLHEGMDFQIIFRDFKSSNILLDEQWNAKLSDFGLARLGPSEGLTHISTAVVGTMGYAAPEYIQTGRLTSKIDVWSYGVFLYELITGRRPLDKNRPRNEQRLLEWVKPYLSDRKFQLILDPRLKGKYQLKSAQRLAVVANRCLVRNPKSRPKMSEVLEMVNRIVEASSAGPRTPEPPLNDVSLETARERKRRIIDLRSGEKFVWS
;
A
#
# COMPACT_ATOMS: atom_id res chain seq x y z
N MET A 1 -4.59 -12.94 -20.38
CA MET A 1 -4.80 -13.43 -19.01
C MET A 1 -6.29 -13.75 -18.82
N PRO A 2 -6.65 -14.94 -18.35
CA PRO A 2 -8.06 -15.40 -18.36
C PRO A 2 -8.94 -14.61 -17.39
N ASN A 3 -8.43 -14.16 -16.28
CA ASN A 3 -9.17 -13.39 -15.28
C ASN A 3 -9.09 -11.87 -15.47
N ARG A 4 -8.78 -11.39 -16.69
CA ARG A 4 -8.77 -9.94 -17.05
C ARG A 4 -7.89 -9.11 -16.11
N SER A 5 -8.21 -7.83 -15.94
CA SER A 5 -7.50 -6.90 -15.06
C SER A 5 -8.20 -6.72 -13.72
N VAL A 6 -7.46 -6.23 -12.72
CA VAL A 6 -7.99 -5.85 -11.40
C VAL A 6 -9.10 -4.80 -11.54
N GLU A 7 -8.95 -3.83 -12.45
CA GLU A 7 -9.97 -2.80 -12.71
C GLU A 7 -11.33 -3.42 -13.09
N ASN A 8 -11.34 -4.47 -13.93
CA ASN A 8 -12.56 -5.14 -14.32
C ASN A 8 -13.35 -5.67 -13.11
N HIS A 9 -12.64 -6.23 -12.11
CA HIS A 9 -13.26 -6.79 -10.90
C HIS A 9 -13.61 -5.73 -9.85
N LEU A 10 -12.91 -4.58 -9.84
CA LEU A 10 -13.27 -3.45 -8.98
C LEU A 10 -14.44 -2.63 -9.55
N SER A 11 -14.80 -2.82 -10.82
CA SER A 11 -15.97 -2.18 -11.42
C SER A 11 -17.26 -2.61 -10.73
N VAL A 12 -18.18 -1.67 -10.51
CA VAL A 12 -19.52 -1.94 -9.97
C VAL A 12 -20.37 -2.86 -10.87
N ARG A 13 -19.98 -2.95 -12.15
CA ARG A 13 -20.63 -3.83 -13.14
C ARG A 13 -20.06 -5.25 -13.14
N SER A 14 -19.05 -5.53 -12.32
CA SER A 14 -18.46 -6.87 -12.26
C SER A 14 -19.37 -7.84 -11.51
N GLU A 15 -19.64 -8.96 -12.12
CA GLU A 15 -20.34 -10.08 -11.48
C GLU A 15 -19.50 -10.76 -10.40
N THR A 16 -18.15 -10.68 -10.55
CA THR A 16 -17.19 -11.30 -9.63
C THR A 16 -16.59 -10.24 -8.71
N THR A 17 -16.80 -10.37 -7.42
CA THR A 17 -16.18 -9.48 -6.41
C THR A 17 -14.92 -10.12 -5.85
N LEU A 18 -13.79 -9.41 -5.93
CA LEU A 18 -12.55 -9.81 -5.27
C LEU A 18 -12.76 -9.84 -3.76
N SER A 19 -12.57 -11.00 -3.14
CA SER A 19 -12.57 -11.12 -1.69
C SER A 19 -11.44 -10.29 -1.05
N TRP A 20 -11.54 -10.00 0.24
CA TRP A 20 -10.49 -9.26 0.93
C TRP A 20 -9.13 -9.97 0.87
N ALA A 21 -9.10 -11.29 1.03
CA ALA A 21 -7.88 -12.08 0.91
C ALA A 21 -7.25 -11.99 -0.50
N MET A 22 -8.07 -12.03 -1.55
CA MET A 22 -7.59 -11.83 -2.93
C MET A 22 -7.02 -10.43 -3.12
N ARG A 23 -7.64 -9.39 -2.56
CA ARG A 23 -7.13 -8.01 -2.64
C ARG A 23 -5.77 -7.85 -1.95
N LEU A 24 -5.59 -8.49 -0.80
CA LEU A 24 -4.28 -8.51 -0.12
C LEU A 24 -3.22 -9.24 -0.95
N LYS A 25 -3.58 -10.41 -1.53
CA LYS A 25 -2.66 -11.13 -2.41
C LYS A 25 -2.29 -10.31 -3.65
N ILE A 26 -3.25 -9.65 -4.28
CA ILE A 26 -3.02 -8.77 -5.43
C ILE A 26 -2.10 -7.61 -5.05
N ALA A 27 -2.30 -6.98 -3.88
CA ALA A 27 -1.41 -5.95 -3.37
C ALA A 27 0.02 -6.49 -3.20
N GLN A 28 0.18 -7.68 -2.62
CA GLN A 28 1.49 -8.32 -2.43
C GLN A 28 2.19 -8.61 -3.75
N ASP A 29 1.49 -9.25 -4.70
CA ASP A 29 2.06 -9.62 -6.00
C ASP A 29 2.47 -8.37 -6.81
N ALA A 30 1.63 -7.33 -6.81
CA ALA A 30 1.94 -6.06 -7.47
C ALA A 30 3.15 -5.34 -6.84
N ALA A 31 3.26 -5.35 -5.51
CA ALA A 31 4.45 -4.82 -4.83
C ALA A 31 5.72 -5.59 -5.18
N ARG A 32 5.63 -6.93 -5.25
CA ARG A 32 6.75 -7.80 -5.66
C ARG A 32 7.19 -7.49 -7.08
N GLY A 33 6.25 -7.31 -8.01
CA GLY A 33 6.54 -6.93 -9.39
C GLY A 33 7.28 -5.59 -9.48
N LEU A 34 6.81 -4.55 -8.78
CA LEU A 34 7.47 -3.25 -8.76
C LEU A 34 8.83 -3.30 -8.04
N ALA A 35 8.95 -4.03 -6.93
CA ALA A 35 10.24 -4.20 -6.24
C ALA A 35 11.28 -4.86 -7.15
N TYR A 36 10.88 -5.87 -7.93
CA TYR A 36 11.76 -6.49 -8.92
C TYR A 36 12.21 -5.51 -9.99
N LEU A 37 11.31 -4.70 -10.56
CA LEU A 37 11.65 -3.70 -11.57
C LEU A 37 12.57 -2.60 -11.03
N HIS A 38 12.40 -2.21 -9.78
CA HIS A 38 13.15 -1.12 -9.18
C HIS A 38 14.50 -1.54 -8.60
N GLU A 39 14.61 -2.77 -8.10
CA GLU A 39 15.69 -3.19 -7.21
C GLU A 39 16.21 -4.62 -7.47
N GLY A 40 15.50 -5.41 -8.30
CA GLY A 40 15.81 -6.83 -8.51
C GLY A 40 16.74 -7.15 -9.69
N MET A 41 17.18 -6.13 -10.42
CA MET A 41 18.06 -6.26 -11.60
C MET A 41 19.25 -5.31 -11.48
N ASP A 42 20.28 -5.50 -12.30
CA ASP A 42 21.45 -4.62 -12.37
C ASP A 42 21.14 -3.21 -12.85
N PHE A 43 19.97 -3.03 -13.44
CA PHE A 43 19.45 -1.74 -13.90
C PHE A 43 18.02 -1.53 -13.38
N GLN A 44 17.68 -0.29 -13.07
CA GLN A 44 16.36 0.07 -12.60
C GLN A 44 15.41 0.27 -13.78
N ILE A 45 14.19 -0.28 -13.70
CA ILE A 45 13.08 0.06 -14.61
C ILE A 45 12.01 0.81 -13.84
N ILE A 46 11.61 1.97 -14.37
CA ILE A 46 10.47 2.74 -13.88
C ILE A 46 9.27 2.39 -14.76
N PHE A 47 8.22 1.85 -14.17
CA PHE A 47 7.05 1.33 -14.88
C PHE A 47 6.21 2.46 -15.48
N ARG A 48 6.02 3.56 -14.74
CA ARG A 48 5.47 4.84 -15.19
C ARG A 48 3.95 4.90 -15.40
N ASP A 49 3.29 3.80 -15.75
CA ASP A 49 1.84 3.72 -15.92
C ASP A 49 1.22 2.62 -15.01
N PHE A 50 1.62 2.63 -13.75
CA PHE A 50 1.08 1.69 -12.77
C PHE A 50 -0.37 2.06 -12.42
N LYS A 51 -1.29 1.15 -12.72
CA LYS A 51 -2.74 1.30 -12.52
C LYS A 51 -3.44 -0.05 -12.48
N SER A 52 -4.65 -0.12 -11.95
CA SER A 52 -5.42 -1.36 -11.79
C SER A 52 -5.77 -2.05 -13.12
N SER A 53 -5.87 -1.30 -14.24
CA SER A 53 -6.10 -1.88 -15.58
C SER A 53 -4.87 -2.59 -16.15
N ASN A 54 -3.65 -2.23 -15.71
CA ASN A 54 -2.39 -2.83 -16.13
C ASN A 54 -1.91 -3.95 -15.18
N ILE A 55 -2.76 -4.36 -14.24
CA ILE A 55 -2.53 -5.52 -13.37
C ILE A 55 -3.48 -6.61 -13.80
N LEU A 56 -2.96 -7.63 -14.48
CA LEU A 56 -3.73 -8.75 -15.00
C LEU A 56 -3.70 -9.92 -14.04
N LEU A 57 -4.77 -10.71 -14.03
CA LEU A 57 -4.93 -11.86 -13.15
C LEU A 57 -4.83 -13.15 -13.97
N ASP A 58 -3.96 -14.08 -13.55
CA ASP A 58 -3.82 -15.38 -14.15
C ASP A 58 -4.93 -16.36 -13.67
N GLU A 59 -4.89 -17.61 -14.12
CA GLU A 59 -5.87 -18.64 -13.76
C GLU A 59 -5.94 -18.91 -12.26
N GLN A 60 -4.82 -18.75 -11.55
CA GLN A 60 -4.70 -18.93 -10.11
C GLN A 60 -4.93 -17.62 -9.33
N TRP A 61 -5.42 -16.57 -10.01
CA TRP A 61 -5.64 -15.23 -9.42
C TRP A 61 -4.36 -14.55 -8.92
N ASN A 62 -3.17 -14.92 -9.45
CA ASN A 62 -1.95 -14.19 -9.20
C ASN A 62 -1.92 -12.92 -10.07
N ALA A 63 -1.49 -11.81 -9.48
CA ALA A 63 -1.38 -10.56 -10.20
C ALA A 63 -0.06 -10.47 -10.96
N LYS A 64 -0.14 -9.98 -12.21
CA LYS A 64 1.00 -9.77 -13.11
C LYS A 64 0.95 -8.34 -13.65
N LEU A 65 2.08 -7.64 -13.64
CA LEU A 65 2.21 -6.35 -14.31
C LEU A 65 2.19 -6.54 -15.82
N SER A 66 1.50 -5.69 -16.52
CA SER A 66 1.36 -5.70 -17.99
C SER A 66 1.42 -4.29 -18.55
N ASP A 67 1.64 -4.19 -19.88
CA ASP A 67 1.75 -2.92 -20.61
C ASP A 67 2.97 -2.10 -20.19
N PHE A 68 4.14 -2.52 -20.65
CA PHE A 68 5.41 -1.85 -20.46
C PHE A 68 5.69 -0.74 -21.50
N GLY A 69 4.69 -0.34 -22.30
CA GLY A 69 4.86 0.64 -23.39
C GLY A 69 5.39 2.00 -22.94
N LEU A 70 5.13 2.40 -21.69
CA LEU A 70 5.64 3.64 -21.10
C LEU A 70 6.86 3.46 -20.21
N ALA A 71 7.29 2.23 -19.94
CA ALA A 71 8.41 1.95 -19.05
C ALA A 71 9.73 2.58 -19.55
N ARG A 72 10.59 2.97 -18.63
CA ARG A 72 11.91 3.57 -18.90
C ARG A 72 12.96 3.02 -17.96
N LEU A 73 14.20 2.95 -18.45
CA LEU A 73 15.35 2.75 -17.58
C LEU A 73 15.41 3.89 -16.55
N GLY A 74 15.79 3.57 -15.33
CA GLY A 74 16.03 4.56 -14.29
C GLY A 74 17.26 5.42 -14.59
N PRO A 75 17.54 6.44 -13.75
CA PRO A 75 18.70 7.29 -13.94
C PRO A 75 20.00 6.49 -13.84
N SER A 76 20.96 6.79 -14.74
CA SER A 76 22.33 6.23 -14.70
C SER A 76 23.06 6.68 -13.44
N GLU A 77 24.16 6.02 -13.10
CA GLU A 77 25.01 6.41 -11.96
C GLU A 77 25.32 7.91 -11.98
N GLY A 78 25.21 8.54 -10.81
CA GLY A 78 25.42 9.98 -10.63
C GLY A 78 24.23 10.87 -10.98
N LEU A 79 23.18 10.35 -11.60
CA LEU A 79 21.96 11.10 -11.89
C LEU A 79 20.86 10.77 -10.86
N THR A 80 20.11 11.80 -10.46
CA THR A 80 19.02 11.65 -9.48
C THR A 80 17.65 11.44 -10.12
N HIS A 81 17.50 11.74 -11.41
CA HIS A 81 16.24 11.66 -12.16
C HIS A 81 16.50 11.73 -13.67
N ILE A 82 15.47 11.41 -14.45
CA ILE A 82 15.43 11.62 -15.91
C ILE A 82 14.37 12.68 -16.20
N SER A 83 14.69 13.67 -17.04
CA SER A 83 13.70 14.63 -17.54
C SER A 83 12.98 14.06 -18.76
N THR A 84 11.64 14.07 -18.75
CA THR A 84 10.82 13.52 -19.82
C THR A 84 9.46 14.20 -19.89
N ALA A 85 8.80 14.08 -21.05
CA ALA A 85 7.40 14.48 -21.15
C ALA A 85 6.55 13.74 -20.12
N VAL A 86 5.62 14.43 -19.49
CA VAL A 86 4.69 13.86 -18.53
C VAL A 86 3.69 12.99 -19.27
N VAL A 87 3.71 11.69 -18.99
CA VAL A 87 2.77 10.71 -19.51
C VAL A 87 2.29 9.81 -18.37
N GLY A 88 1.27 8.99 -18.64
CA GLY A 88 0.66 8.09 -17.66
C GLY A 88 -0.82 8.39 -17.47
N THR A 89 -1.42 7.77 -16.47
CA THR A 89 -2.87 7.81 -16.26
C THR A 89 -3.26 8.83 -15.20
N MET A 90 -4.19 9.74 -15.55
CA MET A 90 -4.69 10.76 -14.61
C MET A 90 -5.32 10.10 -13.37
N GLY A 91 -5.01 10.65 -12.19
CA GLY A 91 -5.43 10.11 -10.90
C GLY A 91 -4.39 9.20 -10.23
N TYR A 92 -3.47 8.59 -11.00
CA TYR A 92 -2.35 7.80 -10.48
C TYR A 92 -1.03 8.57 -10.47
N ALA A 93 -0.87 9.57 -11.34
CA ALA A 93 0.38 10.28 -11.50
C ALA A 93 0.79 11.05 -10.24
N ALA A 94 2.06 10.95 -9.86
CA ALA A 94 2.62 11.66 -8.72
C ALA A 94 2.65 13.18 -8.96
N PRO A 95 2.33 14.01 -7.95
CA PRO A 95 2.21 15.47 -8.14
C PRO A 95 3.51 16.13 -8.59
N GLU A 96 4.66 15.70 -8.07
CA GLU A 96 5.96 16.23 -8.47
C GLU A 96 6.31 15.87 -9.93
N TYR A 97 5.88 14.69 -10.39
CA TYR A 97 6.10 14.28 -11.77
C TYR A 97 5.27 15.14 -12.73
N ILE A 98 3.99 15.38 -12.40
CA ILE A 98 3.12 16.28 -13.19
C ILE A 98 3.72 17.69 -13.28
N GLN A 99 4.29 18.18 -12.18
CA GLN A 99 4.81 19.55 -12.10
C GLN A 99 6.17 19.74 -12.77
N THR A 100 7.03 18.73 -12.74
CA THR A 100 8.45 18.90 -13.09
C THR A 100 8.93 18.01 -14.24
N GLY A 101 8.17 16.98 -14.65
CA GLY A 101 8.62 15.98 -15.59
C GLY A 101 9.78 15.10 -15.08
N ARG A 102 10.16 15.21 -13.80
CA ARG A 102 11.26 14.43 -13.22
C ARG A 102 10.81 13.01 -12.96
N LEU A 103 11.39 12.08 -13.67
CA LEU A 103 11.10 10.64 -13.60
C LEU A 103 12.04 9.96 -12.61
N THR A 104 11.46 9.30 -11.62
CA THR A 104 12.16 8.46 -10.63
C THR A 104 11.25 7.28 -10.26
N SER A 105 11.81 6.20 -9.71
CA SER A 105 11.01 5.06 -9.21
C SER A 105 9.96 5.46 -8.14
N LYS A 106 10.13 6.62 -7.50
CA LYS A 106 9.17 7.11 -6.49
C LYS A 106 7.81 7.53 -7.07
N ILE A 107 7.70 7.71 -8.39
CA ILE A 107 6.40 7.94 -9.02
C ILE A 107 5.55 6.65 -9.04
N ASP A 108 6.17 5.49 -9.26
CA ASP A 108 5.48 4.19 -9.19
C ASP A 108 5.03 3.87 -7.76
N VAL A 109 5.84 4.26 -6.76
CA VAL A 109 5.47 4.13 -5.34
C VAL A 109 4.21 4.94 -5.04
N TRP A 110 4.11 6.17 -5.57
CA TRP A 110 2.90 6.97 -5.44
C TRP A 110 1.70 6.27 -6.09
N SER A 111 1.85 5.84 -7.35
CA SER A 111 0.78 5.16 -8.09
C SER A 111 0.32 3.88 -7.38
N TYR A 112 1.26 3.13 -6.79
CA TYR A 112 0.96 1.98 -5.94
C TYR A 112 0.14 2.37 -4.70
N GLY A 113 0.45 3.49 -4.05
CA GLY A 113 -0.35 4.02 -2.93
C GLY A 113 -1.79 4.34 -3.33
N VAL A 114 -2.01 4.91 -4.53
CA VAL A 114 -3.35 5.14 -5.09
C VAL A 114 -4.08 3.81 -5.31
N PHE A 115 -3.39 2.84 -5.89
CA PHE A 115 -3.93 1.50 -6.14
C PHE A 115 -4.34 0.78 -4.86
N LEU A 116 -3.60 0.92 -3.77
CA LEU A 116 -4.01 0.36 -2.48
C LEU A 116 -5.37 0.92 -2.02
N TYR A 117 -5.62 2.21 -2.24
CA TYR A 117 -6.93 2.78 -1.94
C TYR A 117 -8.03 2.29 -2.89
N GLU A 118 -7.74 2.00 -4.15
CA GLU A 118 -8.70 1.31 -5.02
C GLU A 118 -9.07 -0.08 -4.48
N LEU A 119 -8.08 -0.86 -4.02
CA LEU A 119 -8.33 -2.17 -3.43
C LEU A 119 -9.16 -2.09 -2.14
N ILE A 120 -8.94 -1.05 -1.32
CA ILE A 120 -9.68 -0.83 -0.06
C ILE A 120 -11.12 -0.41 -0.35
N THR A 121 -11.32 0.52 -1.28
CA THR A 121 -12.60 1.23 -1.45
C THR A 121 -13.47 0.70 -2.58
N GLY A 122 -12.87 -0.03 -3.54
CA GLY A 122 -13.51 -0.41 -4.78
C GLY A 122 -13.82 0.78 -5.71
N ARG A 123 -13.26 1.97 -5.44
CA ARG A 123 -13.50 3.19 -6.22
C ARG A 123 -12.33 3.50 -7.14
N ARG A 124 -12.62 4.05 -8.32
CA ARG A 124 -11.60 4.58 -9.25
C ARG A 124 -10.90 5.80 -8.66
N PRO A 125 -9.61 6.06 -8.98
CA PRO A 125 -8.88 7.25 -8.53
C PRO A 125 -9.52 8.57 -8.94
N LEU A 126 -10.15 8.59 -10.12
CA LEU A 126 -10.92 9.69 -10.64
C LEU A 126 -12.23 9.17 -11.23
N ASP A 127 -13.36 9.65 -10.72
CA ASP A 127 -14.71 9.30 -11.20
C ASP A 127 -15.56 10.57 -11.35
N LYS A 128 -15.68 11.05 -12.60
CA LYS A 128 -16.43 12.26 -12.93
C LYS A 128 -17.95 12.13 -12.75
N ASN A 129 -18.47 10.90 -12.64
CA ASN A 129 -19.91 10.63 -12.44
C ASN A 129 -20.33 10.82 -10.98
N ARG A 130 -19.40 11.05 -10.05
CA ARG A 130 -19.68 11.30 -8.65
C ARG A 130 -19.84 12.79 -8.33
N PRO A 131 -20.45 13.14 -7.20
CA PRO A 131 -20.46 14.51 -6.68
C PRO A 131 -19.05 15.10 -6.64
N ARG A 132 -18.91 16.42 -6.86
CA ARG A 132 -17.58 17.07 -6.97
C ARG A 132 -16.61 16.73 -5.85
N ASN A 133 -17.11 16.68 -4.61
CA ASN A 133 -16.32 16.33 -3.41
C ASN A 133 -15.94 14.86 -3.31
N GLU A 134 -16.46 13.98 -4.19
CA GLU A 134 -16.17 12.53 -4.24
C GLU A 134 -15.47 12.08 -5.50
N GLN A 135 -15.23 12.99 -6.46
CA GLN A 135 -14.64 12.63 -7.76
C GLN A 135 -13.19 12.17 -7.65
N ARG A 136 -12.45 12.68 -6.68
CA ARG A 136 -11.03 12.36 -6.46
C ARG A 136 -10.88 11.45 -5.24
N LEU A 137 -10.48 10.22 -5.47
CA LEU A 137 -10.37 9.18 -4.43
C LEU A 137 -9.55 9.65 -3.23
N LEU A 138 -8.34 10.17 -3.46
CA LEU A 138 -7.45 10.57 -2.37
C LEU A 138 -7.99 11.75 -1.55
N GLU A 139 -8.76 12.64 -2.14
CA GLU A 139 -9.42 13.74 -1.41
C GLU A 139 -10.61 13.22 -0.61
N TRP A 140 -11.39 12.33 -1.21
CA TRP A 140 -12.56 11.73 -0.57
C TRP A 140 -12.21 10.88 0.64
N VAL A 141 -11.12 10.10 0.64
CA VAL A 141 -10.77 9.22 1.77
C VAL A 141 -10.24 9.98 2.99
N LYS A 142 -9.62 11.16 2.81
CA LYS A 142 -8.95 11.91 3.89
C LYS A 142 -9.76 12.10 5.17
N PRO A 143 -11.06 12.54 5.12
CA PRO A 143 -11.84 12.75 6.32
C PRO A 143 -12.17 11.47 7.11
N TYR A 144 -11.99 10.32 6.48
CA TYR A 144 -12.38 9.01 7.01
C TYR A 144 -11.22 8.19 7.55
N LEU A 145 -9.99 8.70 7.50
CA LEU A 145 -8.80 7.95 7.93
C LEU A 145 -8.69 7.75 9.44
N SER A 146 -9.56 8.40 10.24
CA SER A 146 -9.66 8.12 11.67
C SER A 146 -10.34 6.77 11.92
N ASP A 147 -9.90 6.04 12.94
CA ASP A 147 -10.35 4.68 13.27
C ASP A 147 -11.88 4.53 13.33
N ARG A 148 -12.57 5.53 13.85
CA ARG A 148 -14.02 5.49 13.99
C ARG A 148 -14.78 5.58 12.67
N LYS A 149 -14.22 6.24 11.64
CA LYS A 149 -14.89 6.49 10.35
C LYS A 149 -14.34 5.61 9.22
N PHE A 150 -13.25 4.89 9.45
CA PHE A 150 -12.56 4.14 8.41
C PHE A 150 -13.45 3.10 7.71
N GLN A 151 -14.39 2.48 8.44
CA GLN A 151 -15.32 1.51 7.84
C GLN A 151 -16.19 2.09 6.73
N LEU A 152 -16.43 3.41 6.73
CA LEU A 152 -17.28 4.09 5.74
C LEU A 152 -16.65 4.15 4.34
N ILE A 153 -15.33 3.97 4.23
CA ILE A 153 -14.65 3.97 2.93
C ILE A 153 -14.45 2.58 2.33
N LEU A 154 -14.72 1.51 3.09
CA LEU A 154 -14.52 0.15 2.60
C LEU A 154 -15.52 -0.18 1.50
N ASP A 155 -15.08 -0.97 0.52
CA ASP A 155 -15.93 -1.42 -0.58
C ASP A 155 -17.18 -2.16 -0.03
N PRO A 156 -18.39 -1.62 -0.24
CA PRO A 156 -19.60 -2.23 0.28
C PRO A 156 -19.87 -3.64 -0.27
N ARG A 157 -19.27 -3.99 -1.42
CA ARG A 157 -19.38 -5.33 -2.02
C ARG A 157 -18.68 -6.40 -1.19
N LEU A 158 -17.77 -6.03 -0.29
CA LEU A 158 -17.17 -6.96 0.65
C LEU A 158 -18.16 -7.48 1.71
N LYS A 159 -19.33 -6.81 1.86
CA LYS A 159 -20.42 -7.25 2.75
C LYS A 159 -19.96 -7.64 4.16
N GLY A 160 -19.01 -6.88 4.72
CA GLY A 160 -18.43 -7.14 6.03
C GLY A 160 -17.42 -8.31 6.09
N LYS A 161 -17.15 -9.01 4.98
CA LYS A 161 -16.20 -10.12 4.90
C LYS A 161 -14.76 -9.60 4.73
N TYR A 162 -14.26 -8.90 5.73
CA TYR A 162 -12.90 -8.36 5.80
C TYR A 162 -12.43 -8.26 7.26
N GLN A 163 -11.12 -8.17 7.45
CA GLN A 163 -10.52 -7.88 8.74
C GLN A 163 -10.21 -6.38 8.82
N LEU A 164 -10.94 -5.64 9.65
CA LEU A 164 -10.79 -4.17 9.76
C LEU A 164 -9.34 -3.75 10.02
N LYS A 165 -8.64 -4.45 10.95
CA LYS A 165 -7.24 -4.16 11.28
C LYS A 165 -6.31 -4.31 10.08
N SER A 166 -6.52 -5.31 9.21
CA SER A 166 -5.70 -5.48 8.00
C SER A 166 -5.97 -4.38 6.97
N ALA A 167 -7.24 -3.94 6.84
CA ALA A 167 -7.59 -2.83 5.95
C ALA A 167 -6.99 -1.50 6.43
N GLN A 168 -7.04 -1.22 7.73
CA GLN A 168 -6.41 -0.06 8.33
C GLN A 168 -4.88 -0.08 8.15
N ARG A 169 -4.23 -1.24 8.37
CA ARG A 169 -2.79 -1.40 8.13
C ARG A 169 -2.42 -1.18 6.66
N LEU A 170 -3.24 -1.67 5.73
CA LEU A 170 -3.03 -1.44 4.30
C LEU A 170 -3.14 0.05 3.95
N ALA A 171 -4.09 0.78 4.55
CA ALA A 171 -4.19 2.23 4.39
C ALA A 171 -2.98 2.99 4.97
N VAL A 172 -2.38 2.50 6.07
CA VAL A 172 -1.12 3.05 6.60
C VAL A 172 0.01 2.89 5.57
N VAL A 173 0.12 1.72 4.90
CA VAL A 173 1.09 1.51 3.82
C VAL A 173 0.83 2.47 2.66
N ALA A 174 -0.45 2.60 2.23
CA ALA A 174 -0.84 3.54 1.18
C ALA A 174 -0.40 4.97 1.52
N ASN A 175 -0.65 5.43 2.74
CA ASN A 175 -0.27 6.78 3.18
C ASN A 175 1.25 7.01 3.16
N ARG A 176 2.06 5.98 3.49
CA ARG A 176 3.53 6.07 3.37
C ARG A 176 3.96 6.23 1.91
N CYS A 177 3.30 5.56 0.98
CA CYS A 177 3.55 5.69 -0.45
C CYS A 177 3.11 7.07 -1.00
N LEU A 178 2.09 7.70 -0.40
CA LEU A 178 1.49 8.96 -0.82
C LEU A 178 2.06 10.20 -0.11
N VAL A 179 3.22 10.09 0.51
CA VAL A 179 3.93 11.24 1.07
C VAL A 179 4.30 12.21 -0.05
N ARG A 180 4.03 13.51 0.16
CA ARG A 180 4.24 14.54 -0.87
C ARG A 180 5.71 14.64 -1.31
N ASN A 181 6.66 14.58 -0.37
CA ASN A 181 8.08 14.55 -0.68
C ASN A 181 8.48 13.16 -1.22
N PRO A 182 8.89 13.01 -2.49
CA PRO A 182 9.24 11.71 -3.06
C PRO A 182 10.42 11.02 -2.34
N LYS A 183 11.37 11.78 -1.80
CA LYS A 183 12.51 11.22 -1.05
C LYS A 183 12.07 10.53 0.26
N SER A 184 10.94 10.94 0.84
CA SER A 184 10.39 10.35 2.07
C SER A 184 9.49 9.15 1.82
N ARG A 185 9.18 8.81 0.56
CA ARG A 185 8.46 7.58 0.21
C ARG A 185 9.38 6.37 0.37
N PRO A 186 8.89 5.23 0.87
CA PRO A 186 9.68 4.01 1.00
C PRO A 186 10.17 3.51 -0.37
N LYS A 187 11.14 2.59 -0.37
CA LYS A 187 11.45 1.75 -1.53
C LYS A 187 10.37 0.68 -1.71
N MET A 188 10.24 0.11 -2.91
CA MET A 188 9.23 -0.94 -3.14
C MET A 188 9.51 -2.23 -2.39
N SER A 189 10.78 -2.58 -2.12
CA SER A 189 11.16 -3.69 -1.24
C SER A 189 10.64 -3.49 0.20
N GLU A 190 10.75 -2.28 0.75
CA GLU A 190 10.22 -1.94 2.07
C GLU A 190 8.67 -1.99 2.09
N VAL A 191 8.03 -1.53 1.00
CA VAL A 191 6.57 -1.62 0.83
C VAL A 191 6.13 -3.09 0.79
N LEU A 192 6.82 -3.92 0.02
CA LEU A 192 6.55 -5.37 -0.07
C LEU A 192 6.64 -6.03 1.31
N GLU A 193 7.66 -5.70 2.09
CA GLU A 193 7.82 -6.24 3.46
C GLU A 193 6.63 -5.85 4.36
N MET A 194 6.20 -4.57 4.30
CA MET A 194 5.03 -4.12 5.06
C MET A 194 3.76 -4.87 4.64
N VAL A 195 3.55 -5.10 3.34
CA VAL A 195 2.38 -5.84 2.83
C VAL A 195 2.45 -7.32 3.21
N ASN A 196 3.63 -7.96 3.13
CA ASN A 196 3.83 -9.35 3.55
C ASN A 196 3.37 -9.57 5.00
N ARG A 197 3.78 -8.69 5.92
CA ARG A 197 3.35 -8.75 7.33
C ARG A 197 1.83 -8.66 7.51
N ILE A 198 1.13 -7.90 6.63
CA ILE A 198 -0.33 -7.80 6.66
C ILE A 198 -0.97 -9.10 6.17
N VAL A 199 -0.45 -9.68 5.08
CA VAL A 199 -0.94 -10.95 4.52
C VAL A 199 -0.77 -12.08 5.53
N GLU A 200 0.41 -12.22 6.13
CA GLU A 200 0.73 -13.23 7.15
C GLU A 200 -0.19 -13.11 8.36
N ALA A 201 -0.35 -11.88 8.89
CA ALA A 201 -1.24 -11.65 10.04
C ALA A 201 -2.72 -11.90 9.71
N SER A 202 -3.11 -11.80 8.43
CA SER A 202 -4.49 -12.05 7.99
C SER A 202 -4.76 -13.53 7.74
N SER A 203 -3.73 -14.31 7.41
CA SER A 203 -3.80 -15.76 7.18
C SER A 203 -3.71 -16.55 8.50
N ALA A 204 -2.99 -16.05 9.50
CA ALA A 204 -3.03 -16.56 10.85
C ALA A 204 -4.40 -16.18 11.44
N GLY A 205 -5.36 -17.11 11.45
CA GLY A 205 -6.68 -16.94 12.10
C GLY A 205 -6.57 -16.35 13.52
N PRO A 206 -7.68 -16.01 14.19
CA PRO A 206 -7.61 -15.52 15.56
C PRO A 206 -6.77 -16.52 16.36
N ARG A 207 -5.60 -16.08 16.84
CA ARG A 207 -4.82 -16.88 17.79
C ARG A 207 -5.76 -17.18 18.94
N THR A 208 -6.12 -18.45 19.11
CA THR A 208 -6.67 -18.92 20.37
C THR A 208 -5.75 -18.40 21.48
N PRO A 209 -6.27 -17.76 22.53
CA PRO A 209 -5.44 -17.41 23.66
C PRO A 209 -4.71 -18.67 24.08
N GLU A 210 -3.38 -18.63 24.15
CA GLU A 210 -2.64 -19.71 24.80
C GLU A 210 -3.23 -19.91 26.20
N PRO A 211 -3.50 -21.14 26.62
CA PRO A 211 -3.94 -21.39 27.99
C PRO A 211 -2.92 -20.75 28.93
N PRO A 212 -3.35 -20.14 30.04
CA PRO A 212 -2.45 -19.51 30.97
C PRO A 212 -1.43 -20.55 31.40
N LEU A 213 -0.15 -20.28 31.15
CA LEU A 213 0.96 -21.03 31.73
C LEU A 213 0.81 -20.95 33.26
N ASN A 214 0.33 -22.03 33.83
CA ASN A 214 0.30 -22.19 35.26
C ASN A 214 1.72 -22.05 35.83
N ASP A 215 1.83 -21.12 36.74
CA ASP A 215 2.77 -21.09 37.85
C ASP A 215 4.23 -21.50 37.56
N VAL A 216 5.05 -20.51 37.17
CA VAL A 216 6.47 -20.57 37.52
C VAL A 216 6.86 -19.23 38.16
N SER A 217 6.95 -19.31 39.49
CA SER A 217 7.73 -18.47 40.42
C SER A 217 7.51 -16.95 40.45
N LEU A 218 6.89 -16.53 41.52
CA LEU A 218 6.77 -15.16 42.07
C LEU A 218 8.12 -14.44 42.33
N GLU A 219 9.26 -15.06 42.08
CA GLU A 219 10.57 -14.44 42.34
C GLU A 219 11.07 -13.50 41.25
N THR A 220 10.74 -13.76 39.98
CA THR A 220 11.22 -12.91 38.85
C THR A 220 10.51 -11.58 38.71
N ALA A 221 9.34 -11.40 39.33
CA ALA A 221 8.59 -10.14 39.28
C ALA A 221 9.15 -9.06 40.22
N ARG A 222 9.82 -9.46 41.30
CA ARG A 222 10.47 -8.54 42.28
C ARG A 222 11.79 -7.97 41.75
N GLU A 223 12.56 -8.74 40.99
CA GLU A 223 13.81 -8.25 40.38
C GLU A 223 13.58 -7.27 39.20
N ARG A 224 12.53 -7.47 38.40
CA ARG A 224 12.20 -6.52 37.34
C ARG A 224 11.72 -5.16 37.88
N LYS A 225 11.05 -5.11 39.02
CA LYS A 225 10.64 -3.84 39.65
C LYS A 225 11.83 -3.05 40.23
N ARG A 226 12.86 -3.72 40.71
CA ARG A 226 14.08 -3.03 41.18
C ARG A 226 14.90 -2.39 40.07
N ARG A 227 15.00 -3.03 38.89
CA ARG A 227 15.70 -2.45 37.72
C ARG A 227 14.98 -1.25 37.08
N ILE A 228 13.68 -1.09 37.26
CA ILE A 228 12.91 0.05 36.72
C ILE A 228 13.03 1.30 37.60
N ILE A 229 13.38 1.13 38.89
CA ILE A 229 13.54 2.27 39.82
C ILE A 229 14.90 2.93 39.69
N ASP A 230 15.95 2.20 39.27
CA ASP A 230 17.31 2.76 39.10
C ASP A 230 17.50 3.58 37.80
N LEU A 231 16.55 3.57 36.87
CA LEU A 231 16.60 4.34 35.61
C LEU A 231 15.86 5.70 35.70
N ARG A 232 15.37 6.10 36.89
CA ARG A 232 14.64 7.38 37.08
C ARG A 232 15.43 8.51 37.76
N SER A 233 16.73 8.36 37.93
CA SER A 233 17.59 9.41 38.43
C SER A 233 18.59 9.86 37.37
N GLY A 234 18.25 10.94 36.66
CA GLY A 234 19.20 11.72 35.85
C GLY A 234 18.92 11.72 34.35
N GLU A 235 18.37 12.76 33.91
CA GLU A 235 18.69 13.74 32.89
C GLU A 235 17.49 14.18 32.07
N LYS A 236 17.19 15.46 32.23
CA LYS A 236 16.18 16.20 31.41
C LYS A 236 16.82 16.52 30.06
N PHE A 237 16.27 15.98 28.98
CA PHE A 237 16.51 16.53 27.65
C PHE A 237 15.41 17.52 27.29
N VAL A 238 15.84 18.76 27.05
CA VAL A 238 15.04 19.87 26.56
C VAL A 238 15.04 19.80 25.03
N TRP A 239 13.87 19.82 24.42
CA TRP A 239 13.72 20.01 22.97
C TRP A 239 13.58 21.50 22.69
N SER A 240 14.48 22.02 21.83
CA SER A 240 14.33 23.30 21.13
C SER A 240 13.80 23.06 19.73
#